data_139246732d3109f0d125acc8e0ef2ba1
#
_entry.id   139246732d3109f0d125acc8e0ef2ba1
#
_cell.length_a   1.000
_cell.length_b   1.000
_cell.length_c   1.000
_cell.angle_alpha   90.00
_cell.angle_beta   90.00
_cell.angle_gamma   90.00
#
_symmetry.space_group_name_H-M   'P 1'
#
loop_
_entity.id
_entity.type
_entity.pdbx_description
1 polymer ?
#
loop_
_entity_poly.entity_id
_entity_poly.type
_entity_poly.pdbx_seq_one_letter_code
_entity_poly.pdbx_strand_id
1 'polypeptide(L)'
;MRDTIAAIATATGGGVGMVRLSGPQALAVAGRVFRPMNPTKSPETMPGYTGAFGRVCHGEQLLDEAVLFVYHAPHSYTGEDVAEFCCHGGEFVLSQVLAAVIAAGARPAEAGEYTRRALMNGRMTLTEAESVIDILAAQNTQSLRAALGAMEGALHREVLAAADTLTDCCAHISAWIDYPEEDVEEVSPPVLLARLNRVEATLFRLEHSWQQGQMVRQGIATAIIGSANVGKSTLMNLLSGRERSIVTDIPGTTRDVIEETVRLGDLTLRLSDTAGLRQSDDPIEQIGVERSRRALEQCDLILAVLDESRPLTPEEREWLPQLSGRAAVVIYNKQDLPPALTAEEKSAIAAVAPVSVSISAAAGTGLAELTEAIRQVVGLSHFDPTAAIIANARQLECITAARRSLREGIEALVAGETLDAVSVCLEQAADALLTLTGRRASAEAIDKVFEQFCVGK
;
A
#
# COMPACT_ATOMS: atom_id res chain seq x y z
N MET A 1 10.01 -5.74 -32.46
CA MET A 1 10.20 -7.10 -31.90
C MET A 1 10.42 -6.94 -30.41
N ARG A 2 9.72 -7.70 -29.56
CA ARG A 2 10.02 -7.71 -28.13
C ARG A 2 11.32 -8.45 -27.91
N ASP A 3 12.25 -7.86 -27.17
CA ASP A 3 13.54 -8.41 -26.81
C ASP A 3 13.43 -9.33 -25.57
N THR A 4 14.47 -10.09 -25.27
CA THR A 4 14.57 -10.90 -24.06
C THR A 4 15.35 -10.15 -22.99
N ILE A 5 14.78 -10.05 -21.80
CA ILE A 5 15.36 -9.35 -20.64
C ILE A 5 15.83 -10.32 -19.58
N ALA A 6 16.80 -9.87 -18.77
CA ALA A 6 17.31 -10.62 -17.63
C ALA A 6 17.62 -9.70 -16.44
N ALA A 7 17.38 -10.20 -15.23
CA ALA A 7 17.77 -9.53 -13.99
C ALA A 7 17.96 -10.54 -12.85
N ILE A 8 18.66 -10.10 -11.80
CA ILE A 8 18.62 -10.75 -10.48
C ILE A 8 17.28 -10.43 -9.85
N ALA A 9 16.48 -11.46 -9.53
CA ALA A 9 15.11 -11.32 -9.06
C ALA A 9 14.94 -11.48 -7.53
N THR A 10 16.03 -11.71 -6.81
CA THR A 10 16.06 -11.86 -5.34
C THR A 10 17.04 -10.89 -4.71
N ALA A 11 16.92 -10.66 -3.41
CA ALA A 11 18.01 -10.04 -2.65
C ALA A 11 19.27 -10.89 -2.72
N THR A 12 20.45 -10.26 -2.71
CA THR A 12 21.76 -10.92 -2.69
C THR A 12 22.24 -11.20 -1.26
N GLY A 13 23.18 -12.14 -1.11
CA GLY A 13 23.77 -12.49 0.19
C GLY A 13 23.04 -13.61 0.97
N GLY A 14 21.94 -14.14 0.45
CA GLY A 14 21.26 -15.31 1.01
C GLY A 14 21.84 -16.63 0.54
N GLY A 15 21.31 -17.77 1.03
CA GLY A 15 21.73 -19.12 0.60
C GLY A 15 21.36 -19.44 -0.85
N VAL A 16 20.26 -18.86 -1.34
CA VAL A 16 19.72 -19.03 -2.70
C VAL A 16 19.43 -17.66 -3.32
N GLY A 17 19.76 -17.52 -4.60
CA GLY A 17 19.42 -16.35 -5.41
C GLY A 17 18.86 -16.76 -6.75
N MET A 18 18.18 -15.85 -7.41
CA MET A 18 17.49 -16.13 -8.67
C MET A 18 17.89 -15.10 -9.76
N VAL A 19 18.23 -15.62 -10.95
CA VAL A 19 18.32 -14.83 -12.17
C VAL A 19 17.15 -15.22 -13.07
N ARG A 20 16.34 -14.24 -13.47
CA ARG A 20 15.14 -14.42 -14.28
C ARG A 20 15.34 -13.88 -15.68
N LEU A 21 14.89 -14.63 -16.68
CA LEU A 21 14.79 -14.21 -18.07
C LEU A 21 13.33 -14.18 -18.48
N SER A 22 12.95 -13.23 -19.34
CA SER A 22 11.62 -13.17 -19.95
C SER A 22 11.72 -12.64 -21.39
N GLY A 23 10.97 -13.25 -22.29
CA GLY A 23 10.88 -12.81 -23.66
C GLY A 23 10.96 -13.96 -24.66
N PRO A 24 10.87 -13.66 -25.97
CA PRO A 24 10.73 -14.67 -27.03
C PRO A 24 11.94 -15.61 -27.19
N GLN A 25 13.10 -15.24 -26.65
CA GLN A 25 14.31 -16.06 -26.69
C GLN A 25 14.77 -16.54 -25.30
N ALA A 26 13.93 -16.39 -24.26
CA ALA A 26 14.32 -16.70 -22.88
C ALA A 26 14.83 -18.13 -22.72
N LEU A 27 14.13 -19.11 -23.30
CA LEU A 27 14.50 -20.51 -23.22
C LEU A 27 15.74 -20.83 -24.07
N ALA A 28 15.87 -20.25 -25.27
CA ALA A 28 17.04 -20.41 -26.12
C ALA A 28 18.31 -19.80 -25.50
N VAL A 29 18.19 -18.61 -24.88
CA VAL A 29 19.30 -17.96 -24.14
C VAL A 29 19.68 -18.83 -22.94
N ALA A 30 18.69 -19.33 -22.17
CA ALA A 30 18.94 -20.25 -21.07
C ALA A 30 19.68 -21.52 -21.54
N GLY A 31 19.28 -22.10 -22.67
CA GLY A 31 19.92 -23.31 -23.24
C GLY A 31 21.40 -23.10 -23.65
N ARG A 32 21.81 -21.86 -23.95
CA ARG A 32 23.21 -21.53 -24.26
C ARG A 32 24.13 -21.56 -23.05
N VAL A 33 23.59 -21.25 -21.87
CA VAL A 33 24.40 -21.15 -20.64
C VAL A 33 24.14 -22.28 -19.65
N PHE A 34 23.07 -23.06 -19.80
CA PHE A 34 22.70 -24.14 -18.91
C PHE A 34 22.96 -25.52 -19.51
N ARG A 35 23.61 -26.37 -18.75
CA ARG A 35 23.91 -27.76 -19.09
C ARG A 35 23.22 -28.67 -18.06
N PRO A 36 22.06 -29.26 -18.40
CA PRO A 36 21.33 -30.14 -17.47
C PRO A 36 22.15 -31.40 -17.19
N MET A 37 22.08 -31.90 -15.97
CA MET A 37 22.72 -33.19 -15.60
C MET A 37 22.07 -34.36 -16.33
N ASN A 38 20.79 -34.27 -16.64
CA ASN A 38 20.12 -35.23 -17.54
C ASN A 38 20.23 -34.73 -18.99
N PRO A 39 21.03 -35.35 -19.84
CA PRO A 39 21.28 -34.86 -21.21
C PRO A 39 20.06 -34.95 -22.14
N THR A 40 18.98 -35.64 -21.71
CA THR A 40 17.72 -35.69 -22.50
C THR A 40 16.84 -34.46 -22.27
N LYS A 41 17.16 -33.60 -21.29
CA LYS A 41 16.43 -32.36 -21.00
C LYS A 41 17.10 -31.18 -21.68
N SER A 42 16.31 -30.34 -22.34
CA SER A 42 16.73 -29.02 -22.85
C SER A 42 15.73 -27.97 -22.37
N PRO A 43 16.17 -26.77 -21.96
CA PRO A 43 15.25 -25.70 -21.57
C PRO A 43 14.15 -25.44 -22.59
N GLU A 44 14.43 -25.57 -23.87
CA GLU A 44 13.50 -25.34 -24.97
C GLU A 44 12.41 -26.43 -25.09
N THR A 45 12.71 -27.67 -24.65
CA THR A 45 11.82 -28.82 -24.81
C THR A 45 11.22 -29.30 -23.50
N MET A 46 11.65 -28.75 -22.36
CA MET A 46 11.08 -29.09 -21.06
C MET A 46 9.63 -28.62 -20.99
N PRO A 47 8.71 -29.40 -20.40
CA PRO A 47 7.35 -28.92 -20.11
C PRO A 47 7.36 -27.69 -19.21
N GLY A 48 6.42 -26.78 -19.44
CA GLY A 48 6.25 -25.63 -18.55
C GLY A 48 5.98 -26.04 -17.10
N TYR A 49 6.35 -25.19 -16.14
CA TYR A 49 6.29 -25.44 -14.69
C TYR A 49 7.12 -26.62 -14.22
N THR A 50 8.21 -26.92 -14.94
CA THR A 50 9.15 -27.99 -14.55
C THR A 50 10.55 -27.45 -14.36
N GLY A 51 11.36 -28.18 -13.58
CA GLY A 51 12.74 -27.82 -13.29
C GLY A 51 13.73 -28.92 -13.69
N ALA A 52 14.99 -28.50 -13.94
CA ALA A 52 16.10 -29.39 -14.14
C ALA A 52 17.30 -28.92 -13.33
N PHE A 53 17.97 -29.84 -12.64
CA PHE A 53 19.27 -29.58 -12.03
C PHE A 53 20.37 -29.67 -13.09
N GLY A 54 21.33 -28.75 -13.03
CA GLY A 54 22.42 -28.68 -14.00
C GLY A 54 23.49 -27.66 -13.65
N ARG A 55 24.36 -27.41 -14.59
CA ARG A 55 25.49 -26.50 -14.47
C ARG A 55 25.25 -25.24 -15.30
N VAL A 56 25.51 -24.08 -14.70
CA VAL A 56 25.53 -22.80 -15.40
C VAL A 56 26.95 -22.52 -15.84
N CYS A 57 27.17 -22.31 -17.14
CA CYS A 57 28.49 -22.13 -17.75
C CYS A 57 28.52 -20.88 -18.60
N HIS A 58 29.68 -20.24 -18.65
CA HIS A 58 30.01 -19.23 -19.65
C HIS A 58 31.14 -19.82 -20.55
N GLY A 59 30.76 -20.25 -21.75
CA GLY A 59 31.64 -21.10 -22.57
C GLY A 59 31.94 -22.43 -21.88
N GLU A 60 33.23 -22.66 -21.57
CA GLU A 60 33.69 -23.84 -20.85
C GLU A 60 33.81 -23.61 -19.33
N GLN A 61 33.75 -22.36 -18.90
CA GLN A 61 33.89 -22.02 -17.49
C GLN A 61 32.60 -22.34 -16.73
N LEU A 62 32.68 -23.19 -15.71
CA LEU A 62 31.63 -23.43 -14.75
C LEU A 62 31.48 -22.21 -13.82
N LEU A 63 30.26 -21.67 -13.74
CA LEU A 63 29.92 -20.55 -12.87
C LEU A 63 29.26 -21.02 -11.60
N ASP A 64 28.26 -21.94 -11.71
CA ASP A 64 27.51 -22.47 -10.60
C ASP A 64 26.78 -23.77 -10.95
N GLU A 65 26.29 -24.50 -9.95
CA GLU A 65 25.31 -25.57 -10.09
C GLU A 65 23.95 -25.03 -9.64
N ALA A 66 22.93 -25.14 -10.52
CA ALA A 66 21.64 -24.48 -10.32
C ALA A 66 20.47 -25.38 -10.68
N VAL A 67 19.29 -25.02 -10.21
CA VAL A 67 18.03 -25.55 -10.74
C VAL A 67 17.45 -24.51 -11.69
N LEU A 68 17.21 -24.89 -12.94
CA LEU A 68 16.53 -24.08 -13.92
C LEU A 68 15.06 -24.46 -13.97
N PHE A 69 14.16 -23.51 -13.74
CA PHE A 69 12.72 -23.63 -14.01
C PHE A 69 12.37 -22.95 -15.34
N VAL A 70 11.41 -23.53 -16.06
CA VAL A 70 10.91 -23.00 -17.34
C VAL A 70 9.39 -22.81 -17.30
N TYR A 71 8.95 -21.75 -17.98
CA TYR A 71 7.53 -21.41 -18.13
C TYR A 71 7.31 -20.98 -19.58
N HIS A 72 6.26 -21.52 -20.21
CA HIS A 72 5.89 -21.19 -21.57
C HIS A 72 4.76 -20.18 -21.64
N ALA A 73 4.84 -19.28 -22.60
CA ALA A 73 3.76 -18.36 -22.93
C ALA A 73 2.45 -19.11 -23.25
N PRO A 74 1.27 -18.61 -22.85
CA PRO A 74 1.02 -17.44 -22.02
C PRO A 74 1.06 -17.72 -20.51
N HIS A 75 1.42 -18.93 -20.09
CA HIS A 75 1.34 -19.42 -18.71
C HIS A 75 2.64 -19.12 -17.94
N SER A 76 2.91 -17.82 -17.71
CA SER A 76 4.03 -17.31 -16.93
C SER A 76 3.64 -16.01 -16.23
N TYR A 77 4.53 -15.45 -15.41
CA TYR A 77 4.31 -14.15 -14.77
C TYR A 77 4.09 -13.03 -15.79
N THR A 78 4.97 -12.95 -16.78
CA THR A 78 4.91 -11.90 -17.81
C THR A 78 3.98 -12.22 -18.98
N GLY A 79 3.47 -13.47 -19.07
CA GLY A 79 2.80 -13.95 -20.27
C GLY A 79 3.72 -14.27 -21.45
N GLU A 80 5.03 -14.19 -21.27
CA GLU A 80 6.07 -14.56 -22.24
C GLU A 80 6.71 -15.88 -21.82
N ASP A 81 7.64 -16.43 -22.64
CA ASP A 81 8.50 -17.49 -22.17
C ASP A 81 9.43 -16.97 -21.09
N VAL A 82 9.56 -17.74 -20.00
CA VAL A 82 10.36 -17.38 -18.83
C VAL A 82 11.27 -18.51 -18.43
N ALA A 83 12.51 -18.19 -18.07
CA ALA A 83 13.47 -19.09 -17.46
C ALA A 83 13.99 -18.50 -16.15
N GLU A 84 14.06 -19.31 -15.09
CA GLU A 84 14.52 -18.89 -13.76
C GLU A 84 15.63 -19.81 -13.28
N PHE A 85 16.84 -19.24 -13.12
CA PHE A 85 17.98 -19.92 -12.55
C PHE A 85 18.00 -19.72 -11.04
N CYS A 86 17.72 -20.77 -10.27
CA CYS A 86 17.92 -20.80 -8.83
C CYS A 86 19.35 -21.22 -8.53
N CYS A 87 20.20 -20.24 -8.24
CA CYS A 87 21.64 -20.34 -8.02
C CYS A 87 21.98 -20.21 -6.53
N HIS A 88 23.25 -20.37 -6.18
CA HIS A 88 23.74 -19.90 -4.89
C HIS A 88 23.63 -18.37 -4.80
N GLY A 89 23.18 -17.85 -3.64
CA GLY A 89 22.75 -16.46 -3.47
C GLY A 89 23.86 -15.44 -3.27
N GLY A 90 25.13 -15.83 -3.47
CA GLY A 90 26.26 -14.90 -3.41
C GLY A 90 26.19 -13.84 -4.52
N GLU A 91 26.37 -12.56 -4.16
CA GLU A 91 26.29 -11.44 -5.10
C GLU A 91 27.17 -11.63 -6.34
N PHE A 92 28.41 -12.08 -6.12
CA PHE A 92 29.35 -12.33 -7.21
C PHE A 92 28.87 -13.45 -8.13
N VAL A 93 28.33 -14.56 -7.59
CA VAL A 93 27.82 -15.68 -8.39
C VAL A 93 26.65 -15.21 -9.26
N LEU A 94 25.68 -14.54 -8.67
CA LEU A 94 24.50 -14.03 -9.37
C LEU A 94 24.89 -13.02 -10.47
N SER A 95 25.87 -12.15 -10.20
CA SER A 95 26.38 -11.20 -11.20
C SER A 95 27.06 -11.91 -12.39
N GLN A 96 27.80 -12.99 -12.13
CA GLN A 96 28.44 -13.79 -13.19
C GLN A 96 27.38 -14.55 -14.03
N VAL A 97 26.37 -15.12 -13.40
CA VAL A 97 25.25 -15.77 -14.11
C VAL A 97 24.48 -14.75 -14.96
N LEU A 98 24.17 -13.57 -14.40
CA LEU A 98 23.54 -12.49 -15.16
C LEU A 98 24.38 -12.04 -16.36
N ALA A 99 25.69 -11.86 -16.16
CA ALA A 99 26.60 -11.51 -17.25
C ALA A 99 26.62 -12.57 -18.34
N ALA A 100 26.62 -13.86 -17.98
CA ALA A 100 26.58 -14.97 -18.93
C ALA A 100 25.31 -14.99 -19.78
N VAL A 101 24.13 -14.78 -19.19
CA VAL A 101 22.86 -14.75 -19.94
C VAL A 101 22.75 -13.49 -20.82
N ILE A 102 23.32 -12.36 -20.40
CA ILE A 102 23.41 -11.15 -21.23
C ILE A 102 24.33 -11.41 -22.43
N ALA A 103 25.50 -11.98 -22.19
CA ALA A 103 26.42 -12.35 -23.29
C ALA A 103 25.79 -13.37 -24.25
N ALA A 104 24.88 -14.21 -23.78
CA ALA A 104 24.12 -15.18 -24.56
C ALA A 104 22.93 -14.56 -25.34
N GLY A 105 22.66 -13.26 -25.22
CA GLY A 105 21.69 -12.53 -26.05
C GLY A 105 20.49 -11.94 -25.31
N ALA A 106 20.44 -11.96 -23.99
CA ALA A 106 19.50 -11.15 -23.21
C ALA A 106 20.05 -9.70 -23.05
N ARG A 107 19.17 -8.74 -22.76
CA ARG A 107 19.59 -7.44 -22.22
C ARG A 107 19.22 -7.31 -20.73
N PRO A 108 19.86 -6.40 -19.98
CA PRO A 108 19.41 -6.07 -18.64
C PRO A 108 17.97 -5.57 -18.65
N ALA A 109 17.18 -6.02 -17.66
CA ALA A 109 15.83 -5.52 -17.43
C ALA A 109 15.88 -4.14 -16.75
N GLU A 110 14.92 -3.30 -17.09
CA GLU A 110 14.65 -2.04 -16.39
C GLU A 110 13.87 -2.28 -15.09
N ALA A 111 13.76 -1.26 -14.23
CA ALA A 111 12.95 -1.31 -13.04
C ALA A 111 11.47 -1.59 -13.40
N GLY A 112 10.85 -2.56 -12.72
CA GLY A 112 9.45 -2.94 -12.95
C GLY A 112 9.14 -3.57 -14.30
N GLU A 113 10.13 -3.87 -15.14
CA GLU A 113 9.87 -4.27 -16.53
C GLU A 113 9.12 -5.61 -16.66
N TYR A 114 9.34 -6.57 -15.76
CA TYR A 114 8.57 -7.83 -15.79
C TYR A 114 7.08 -7.60 -15.49
N THR A 115 6.77 -6.79 -14.50
CA THR A 115 5.38 -6.46 -14.15
C THR A 115 4.73 -5.60 -15.25
N ARG A 116 5.49 -4.68 -15.85
CA ARG A 116 5.04 -3.91 -17.02
C ARG A 116 4.68 -4.81 -18.20
N ARG A 117 5.50 -5.82 -18.49
CA ARG A 117 5.22 -6.82 -19.54
C ARG A 117 3.98 -7.65 -19.20
N ALA A 118 3.81 -8.03 -17.94
CA ALA A 118 2.61 -8.71 -17.48
C ALA A 118 1.34 -7.87 -17.71
N LEU A 119 1.36 -6.56 -17.38
CA LEU A 119 0.28 -5.62 -17.68
C LEU A 119 0.02 -5.53 -19.20
N MET A 120 1.05 -5.32 -20.01
CA MET A 120 0.91 -5.18 -21.47
C MET A 120 0.44 -6.47 -22.17
N ASN A 121 0.70 -7.62 -21.56
CA ASN A 121 0.23 -8.93 -22.05
C ASN A 121 -1.13 -9.32 -21.47
N GLY A 122 -1.80 -8.43 -20.71
CA GLY A 122 -3.13 -8.67 -20.14
C GLY A 122 -3.15 -9.72 -19.02
N ARG A 123 -1.99 -10.01 -18.40
CA ARG A 123 -1.89 -10.93 -17.26
C ARG A 123 -2.39 -10.31 -15.97
N MET A 124 -2.36 -9.00 -15.89
CA MET A 124 -2.84 -8.22 -14.75
C MET A 124 -3.34 -6.84 -15.20
N THR A 125 -4.15 -6.21 -14.38
CA THR A 125 -4.59 -4.83 -14.54
C THR A 125 -3.57 -3.87 -13.91
N LEU A 126 -3.73 -2.55 -14.14
CA LEU A 126 -2.84 -1.55 -13.55
C LEU A 126 -2.94 -1.53 -12.02
N THR A 127 -4.14 -1.69 -11.46
CA THR A 127 -4.38 -1.75 -10.01
C THR A 127 -3.76 -3.00 -9.36
N GLU A 128 -3.79 -4.13 -10.05
CA GLU A 128 -3.12 -5.37 -9.61
C GLU A 128 -1.60 -5.22 -9.70
N ALA A 129 -1.07 -4.56 -10.73
CA ALA A 129 0.36 -4.26 -10.84
C ALA A 129 0.84 -3.38 -9.67
N GLU A 130 0.09 -2.32 -9.32
CA GLU A 130 0.39 -1.47 -8.16
C GLU A 130 0.42 -2.26 -6.85
N SER A 131 -0.47 -3.25 -6.67
CA SER A 131 -0.54 -4.08 -5.46
C SER A 131 0.71 -4.95 -5.24
N VAL A 132 1.48 -5.24 -6.29
CA VAL A 132 2.77 -5.97 -6.17
C VAL A 132 3.75 -5.19 -5.30
N ILE A 133 3.80 -3.86 -5.43
CA ILE A 133 4.64 -2.99 -4.59
C ILE A 133 4.15 -3.08 -3.14
N ASP A 134 2.84 -3.02 -2.93
CA ASP A 134 2.23 -3.04 -1.60
C ASP A 134 2.48 -4.38 -0.87
N ILE A 135 2.44 -5.50 -1.59
CA ILE A 135 2.80 -6.82 -1.04
C ILE A 135 4.25 -6.83 -0.55
N LEU A 136 5.18 -6.27 -1.35
CA LEU A 136 6.60 -6.22 -1.01
C LEU A 136 6.89 -5.27 0.16
N ALA A 137 6.11 -4.20 0.30
CA ALA A 137 6.23 -3.20 1.34
C ALA A 137 5.43 -3.55 2.62
N ALA A 138 4.62 -4.61 2.61
CA ALA A 138 3.74 -4.97 3.72
C ALA A 138 4.52 -5.24 5.00
N GLN A 139 4.18 -4.52 6.09
CA GLN A 139 4.85 -4.61 7.38
C GLN A 139 4.06 -5.38 8.45
N ASN A 140 2.77 -5.64 8.21
CA ASN A 140 1.88 -6.37 9.12
C ASN A 140 0.87 -7.20 8.34
N THR A 141 0.12 -8.05 9.08
CA THR A 141 -0.87 -8.96 8.49
C THR A 141 -2.01 -8.23 7.78
N GLN A 142 -2.43 -7.06 8.27
CA GLN A 142 -3.52 -6.29 7.65
C GLN A 142 -3.07 -5.65 6.34
N SER A 143 -1.87 -5.06 6.31
CA SER A 143 -1.32 -4.49 5.07
C SER A 143 -1.09 -5.56 4.00
N LEU A 144 -0.60 -6.75 4.39
CA LEU A 144 -0.47 -7.87 3.46
C LEU A 144 -1.83 -8.33 2.92
N ARG A 145 -2.87 -8.47 3.78
CA ARG A 145 -4.21 -8.87 3.34
C ARG A 145 -4.84 -7.82 2.42
N ALA A 146 -4.68 -6.54 2.72
CA ALA A 146 -5.16 -5.46 1.86
C ALA A 146 -4.49 -5.48 0.48
N ALA A 147 -3.17 -5.68 0.43
CA ALA A 147 -2.43 -5.80 -0.82
C ALA A 147 -2.83 -7.05 -1.63
N LEU A 148 -3.07 -8.18 -0.97
CA LEU A 148 -3.58 -9.40 -1.61
C LEU A 148 -5.00 -9.20 -2.15
N GLY A 149 -5.92 -8.57 -1.39
CA GLY A 149 -7.26 -8.24 -1.86
C GLY A 149 -7.25 -7.32 -3.08
N ALA A 150 -6.33 -6.35 -3.12
CA ALA A 150 -6.11 -5.50 -4.30
C ALA A 150 -5.57 -6.30 -5.49
N MET A 151 -4.63 -7.25 -5.25
CA MET A 151 -4.11 -8.16 -6.27
C MET A 151 -5.17 -9.13 -6.82
N GLU A 152 -6.15 -9.51 -6.01
CA GLU A 152 -7.32 -10.29 -6.44
C GLU A 152 -8.36 -9.44 -7.20
N GLY A 153 -8.07 -8.15 -7.42
CA GLY A 153 -8.86 -7.23 -8.23
C GLY A 153 -10.11 -6.69 -7.54
N ALA A 154 -10.17 -6.63 -6.22
CA ALA A 154 -11.33 -6.08 -5.49
C ALA A 154 -11.68 -4.66 -5.94
N LEU A 155 -10.70 -3.75 -5.95
CA LEU A 155 -10.87 -2.36 -6.42
C LEU A 155 -11.23 -2.32 -7.91
N HIS A 156 -10.53 -3.11 -8.74
CA HIS A 156 -10.76 -3.13 -10.18
C HIS A 156 -12.21 -3.47 -10.52
N ARG A 157 -12.77 -4.51 -9.89
CA ARG A 157 -14.15 -4.94 -10.14
C ARG A 157 -15.17 -3.88 -9.79
N GLU A 158 -15.04 -3.22 -8.64
CA GLU A 158 -15.98 -2.18 -8.22
C GLU A 158 -15.92 -0.94 -9.10
N VAL A 159 -14.71 -0.49 -9.42
CA VAL A 159 -14.48 0.68 -10.28
C VAL A 159 -14.99 0.40 -11.69
N LEU A 160 -14.75 -0.80 -12.22
CA LEU A 160 -15.22 -1.18 -13.55
C LEU A 160 -16.76 -1.25 -13.60
N ALA A 161 -17.42 -1.83 -12.59
CA ALA A 161 -18.88 -1.86 -12.52
C ALA A 161 -19.50 -0.46 -12.46
N ALA A 162 -18.84 0.48 -11.75
CA ALA A 162 -19.25 1.88 -11.73
C ALA A 162 -19.08 2.54 -13.12
N ALA A 163 -17.94 2.34 -13.78
CA ALA A 163 -17.66 2.85 -15.12
C ALA A 163 -18.63 2.30 -16.16
N ASP A 164 -18.90 0.98 -16.14
CA ASP A 164 -19.86 0.34 -17.05
C ASP A 164 -21.27 0.93 -16.84
N THR A 165 -21.70 1.14 -15.58
CA THR A 165 -23.00 1.78 -15.27
C THR A 165 -23.11 3.17 -15.86
N LEU A 166 -22.05 4.00 -15.75
CA LEU A 166 -22.03 5.36 -16.33
C LEU A 166 -22.03 5.30 -17.86
N THR A 167 -21.25 4.39 -18.44
CA THR A 167 -21.19 4.21 -19.91
C THR A 167 -22.55 3.78 -20.46
N ASP A 168 -23.25 2.88 -19.79
CA ASP A 168 -24.61 2.45 -20.16
C ASP A 168 -25.61 3.62 -20.09
N CYS A 169 -25.47 4.49 -19.05
CA CYS A 169 -26.31 5.70 -18.97
C CYS A 169 -26.04 6.65 -20.14
N CYS A 170 -24.78 6.91 -20.49
CA CYS A 170 -24.41 7.73 -21.62
C CYS A 170 -24.93 7.16 -22.94
N ALA A 171 -24.77 5.83 -23.15
CA ALA A 171 -25.27 5.17 -24.35
C ALA A 171 -26.80 5.28 -24.47
N HIS A 172 -27.53 5.11 -23.37
CA HIS A 172 -28.99 5.27 -23.36
C HIS A 172 -29.42 6.73 -23.65
N ILE A 173 -28.73 7.72 -23.05
CA ILE A 173 -28.98 9.16 -23.32
C ILE A 173 -28.71 9.45 -24.79
N SER A 174 -27.58 9.03 -25.35
CA SER A 174 -27.22 9.26 -26.75
C SER A 174 -28.24 8.62 -27.69
N ALA A 175 -28.63 7.37 -27.44
CA ALA A 175 -29.65 6.68 -28.27
C ALA A 175 -31.00 7.42 -28.25
N TRP A 176 -31.44 7.91 -27.08
CA TRP A 176 -32.69 8.69 -26.96
C TRP A 176 -32.63 10.03 -27.70
N ILE A 177 -31.48 10.69 -27.71
CA ILE A 177 -31.29 11.99 -28.39
C ILE A 177 -31.16 11.80 -29.91
N ASP A 178 -30.38 10.82 -30.37
CA ASP A 178 -30.01 10.64 -31.76
C ASP A 178 -31.11 9.94 -32.60
N TYR A 179 -31.96 9.14 -31.93
CA TYR A 179 -33.00 8.33 -32.61
C TYR A 179 -34.40 8.55 -32.05
N PRO A 180 -34.92 9.80 -32.10
CA PRO A 180 -36.21 10.15 -31.50
C PRO A 180 -37.42 9.50 -32.18
N GLU A 181 -37.24 8.94 -33.37
CA GLU A 181 -38.31 8.26 -34.15
C GLU A 181 -38.27 6.74 -34.00
N GLU A 182 -37.27 6.18 -33.29
CA GLU A 182 -37.16 4.73 -33.03
C GLU A 182 -37.79 4.37 -31.67
N ASP A 183 -38.13 3.09 -31.47
CA ASP A 183 -38.65 2.58 -30.19
C ASP A 183 -37.58 2.51 -29.10
N VAL A 184 -36.86 3.65 -28.87
CA VAL A 184 -35.91 3.79 -27.75
C VAL A 184 -36.70 4.14 -26.49
N GLU A 185 -36.45 3.42 -25.40
CA GLU A 185 -37.08 3.69 -24.12
C GLU A 185 -36.72 5.12 -23.63
N GLU A 186 -37.73 5.84 -23.15
CA GLU A 186 -37.54 7.22 -22.66
C GLU A 186 -36.57 7.23 -21.46
N VAL A 187 -35.62 8.16 -21.49
CA VAL A 187 -34.72 8.40 -20.35
C VAL A 187 -35.51 9.02 -19.20
N SER A 188 -35.97 8.18 -18.28
CA SER A 188 -36.68 8.62 -17.07
C SER A 188 -35.73 9.29 -16.07
N PRO A 189 -35.83 10.62 -15.81
CA PRO A 189 -34.92 11.30 -14.86
C PRO A 189 -34.88 10.68 -13.47
N PRO A 190 -36.00 10.21 -12.84
CA PRO A 190 -35.94 9.55 -11.55
C PRO A 190 -35.16 8.20 -11.58
N VAL A 191 -35.29 7.43 -12.66
CA VAL A 191 -34.59 6.16 -12.82
C VAL A 191 -33.09 6.40 -13.05
N LEU A 192 -32.74 7.37 -13.90
CA LEU A 192 -31.36 7.78 -14.13
C LEU A 192 -30.74 8.29 -12.82
N LEU A 193 -31.39 9.18 -12.10
CA LEU A 193 -30.93 9.71 -10.81
C LEU A 193 -30.67 8.61 -9.79
N ALA A 194 -31.54 7.60 -9.70
CA ALA A 194 -31.36 6.47 -8.80
C ALA A 194 -30.11 5.63 -9.16
N ARG A 195 -29.82 5.46 -10.46
CA ARG A 195 -28.59 4.78 -10.93
C ARG A 195 -27.36 5.57 -10.59
N LEU A 196 -27.36 6.91 -10.87
CA LEU A 196 -26.24 7.79 -10.60
C LEU A 196 -25.93 7.88 -9.09
N ASN A 197 -26.95 7.97 -8.24
CA ASN A 197 -26.77 8.00 -6.79
C ASN A 197 -26.16 6.71 -6.22
N ARG A 198 -26.40 5.54 -6.83
CA ARG A 198 -25.72 4.29 -6.43
C ARG A 198 -24.23 4.34 -6.77
N VAL A 199 -23.88 4.86 -7.94
CA VAL A 199 -22.48 5.04 -8.32
C VAL A 199 -21.81 6.05 -7.40
N GLU A 200 -22.48 7.19 -7.10
CA GLU A 200 -21.96 8.20 -6.17
C GLU A 200 -21.67 7.63 -4.78
N ALA A 201 -22.60 6.82 -4.23
CA ALA A 201 -22.40 6.17 -2.94
C ALA A 201 -21.17 5.21 -2.95
N THR A 202 -20.95 4.50 -4.05
CA THR A 202 -19.78 3.64 -4.21
C THR A 202 -18.49 4.47 -4.26
N LEU A 203 -18.45 5.53 -5.06
CA LEU A 203 -17.27 6.40 -5.18
C LEU A 203 -16.99 7.14 -3.87
N PHE A 204 -18.04 7.58 -3.16
CA PHE A 204 -17.91 8.18 -1.83
C PHE A 204 -17.25 7.23 -0.82
N ARG A 205 -17.70 5.97 -0.76
CA ARG A 205 -17.12 4.95 0.12
C ARG A 205 -15.66 4.66 -0.24
N LEU A 206 -15.34 4.55 -1.54
CA LEU A 206 -13.97 4.34 -2.00
C LEU A 206 -13.07 5.53 -1.64
N GLU A 207 -13.51 6.76 -1.85
CA GLU A 207 -12.75 7.95 -1.49
C GLU A 207 -12.47 8.01 0.02
N HIS A 208 -13.46 7.68 0.86
CA HIS A 208 -13.30 7.64 2.32
C HIS A 208 -12.42 6.49 2.82
N SER A 209 -12.26 5.43 2.03
CA SER A 209 -11.35 4.33 2.37
C SER A 209 -9.86 4.73 2.33
N TRP A 210 -9.53 5.87 1.70
CA TRP A 210 -8.17 6.36 1.53
C TRP A 210 -7.41 6.50 2.84
N GLN A 211 -7.99 7.18 3.83
CA GLN A 211 -7.32 7.42 5.11
C GLN A 211 -7.02 6.12 5.83
N GLN A 212 -7.99 5.20 5.89
CA GLN A 212 -7.80 3.87 6.48
C GLN A 212 -6.76 3.05 5.71
N GLY A 213 -6.81 3.07 4.38
CA GLY A 213 -5.84 2.42 3.51
C GLY A 213 -4.41 2.92 3.75
N GLN A 214 -4.22 4.24 3.91
CA GLN A 214 -2.92 4.83 4.22
C GLN A 214 -2.40 4.38 5.60
N MET A 215 -3.24 4.42 6.64
CA MET A 215 -2.87 3.98 7.99
C MET A 215 -2.47 2.50 8.02
N VAL A 216 -3.17 1.65 7.27
CA VAL A 216 -2.87 0.21 7.19
C VAL A 216 -1.58 -0.04 6.39
N ARG A 217 -1.37 0.68 5.29
CA ARG A 217 -0.24 0.50 4.38
C ARG A 217 1.05 1.11 4.93
N GLN A 218 1.01 2.38 5.34
CA GLN A 218 2.19 3.14 5.77
C GLN A 218 2.42 3.10 7.28
N GLY A 219 1.42 2.64 8.04
CA GLY A 219 1.40 2.75 9.49
C GLY A 219 0.80 4.07 9.96
N ILE A 220 0.35 4.10 11.21
CA ILE A 220 -0.34 5.21 11.87
C ILE A 220 0.72 6.20 12.38
N ALA A 221 0.75 7.41 11.83
CA ALA A 221 1.64 8.47 12.33
C ALA A 221 1.21 8.84 13.76
N THR A 222 2.05 8.53 14.74
CA THR A 222 1.67 8.55 16.17
C THR A 222 2.56 9.50 16.94
N ALA A 223 1.95 10.43 17.65
CA ALA A 223 2.62 11.29 18.63
C ALA A 223 2.38 10.80 20.06
N ILE A 224 3.41 10.71 20.89
CA ILE A 224 3.30 10.38 22.32
C ILE A 224 3.53 11.65 23.12
N ILE A 225 2.53 12.07 23.90
CA ILE A 225 2.60 13.27 24.75
C ILE A 225 2.34 12.96 26.23
N GLY A 226 2.72 13.87 27.10
CA GLY A 226 2.52 13.77 28.57
C GLY A 226 3.64 14.49 29.30
N SER A 227 3.42 14.82 30.57
CA SER A 227 4.39 15.51 31.44
C SER A 227 5.66 14.69 31.72
N ALA A 228 6.66 15.27 32.34
CA ALA A 228 7.86 14.55 32.73
C ALA A 228 7.53 13.38 33.70
N ASN A 229 8.26 12.28 33.59
CA ASN A 229 8.18 11.11 34.48
C ASN A 229 6.83 10.35 34.50
N VAL A 230 5.91 10.59 33.57
CA VAL A 230 4.67 9.79 33.42
C VAL A 230 4.90 8.41 32.82
N GLY A 231 6.12 8.14 32.33
CA GLY A 231 6.52 6.84 31.78
C GLY A 231 6.48 6.75 30.25
N LYS A 232 6.57 7.88 29.52
CA LYS A 232 6.63 7.90 28.05
C LYS A 232 7.77 7.04 27.49
N SER A 233 9.00 7.23 27.99
CA SER A 233 10.15 6.45 27.55
C SER A 233 10.02 4.95 27.89
N THR A 234 9.38 4.63 29.00
CA THR A 234 9.10 3.24 29.37
C THR A 234 8.07 2.62 28.41
N LEU A 235 7.03 3.38 28.05
CA LEU A 235 6.04 2.96 27.06
C LEU A 235 6.70 2.79 25.68
N MET A 236 7.51 3.74 25.22
CA MET A 236 8.25 3.61 23.96
C MET A 236 9.14 2.36 23.95
N ASN A 237 9.92 2.14 25.02
CA ASN A 237 10.76 0.95 25.13
C ASN A 237 9.93 -0.34 25.15
N LEU A 238 8.76 -0.35 25.80
CA LEU A 238 7.84 -1.48 25.80
C LEU A 238 7.28 -1.76 24.39
N LEU A 239 6.93 -0.73 23.66
CA LEU A 239 6.45 -0.83 22.28
C LEU A 239 7.57 -1.29 21.35
N SER A 240 8.76 -0.69 21.42
CA SER A 240 9.94 -1.00 20.57
C SER A 240 10.59 -2.34 20.91
N GLY A 241 10.45 -2.81 22.15
CA GLY A 241 11.15 -4.02 22.64
C GLY A 241 10.53 -5.36 22.22
N ARG A 242 9.30 -5.38 21.72
CA ARG A 242 8.58 -6.63 21.36
C ARG A 242 8.78 -7.10 19.93
N GLU A 243 8.89 -6.20 18.97
CA GLU A 243 9.27 -6.58 17.59
C GLU A 243 9.79 -5.32 16.85
N ARG A 244 11.09 -5.11 16.83
CA ARG A 244 11.69 -4.17 15.88
C ARG A 244 11.42 -4.68 14.47
N SER A 245 10.69 -3.93 13.69
CA SER A 245 10.65 -4.14 12.24
C SER A 245 12.09 -4.06 11.72
N ILE A 246 12.54 -5.08 10.99
CA ILE A 246 13.79 -4.97 10.24
C ILE A 246 13.54 -3.87 9.21
N VAL A 247 14.09 -2.70 9.48
CA VAL A 247 14.13 -1.61 8.49
C VAL A 247 14.95 -2.15 7.33
N THR A 248 14.31 -2.50 6.24
CA THR A 248 15.00 -2.69 4.98
C THR A 248 15.41 -1.31 4.50
N ASP A 249 16.72 -1.06 4.46
CA ASP A 249 17.29 0.11 3.84
C ASP A 249 16.87 0.13 2.35
N ILE A 250 15.78 0.82 2.05
CA ILE A 250 15.43 1.17 0.67
C ILE A 250 16.31 2.40 0.34
N PRO A 251 17.29 2.28 -0.57
CA PRO A 251 18.12 3.42 -0.95
C PRO A 251 17.24 4.50 -1.60
N GLY A 252 17.13 5.67 -0.97
CA GLY A 252 16.43 6.82 -1.54
C GLY A 252 15.71 7.74 -0.55
N THR A 253 15.56 7.36 0.72
CA THR A 253 14.88 8.20 1.73
C THR A 253 15.85 8.71 2.80
N THR A 254 16.94 9.36 2.38
CA THR A 254 17.85 10.03 3.29
C THR A 254 17.47 11.50 3.42
N ARG A 255 17.13 11.89 4.65
CA ARG A 255 17.05 13.24 5.24
C ARG A 255 15.66 13.68 5.65
N ASP A 256 15.03 12.97 6.60
CA ASP A 256 14.10 13.66 7.50
C ASP A 256 13.79 12.75 8.70
N VAL A 257 13.81 13.33 9.92
CA VAL A 257 13.32 12.80 11.20
C VAL A 257 13.42 11.28 11.36
N ILE A 258 14.20 10.80 12.31
CA ILE A 258 14.28 9.37 12.66
C ILE A 258 12.89 8.95 13.19
N GLU A 259 12.06 8.38 12.32
CA GLU A 259 10.80 7.76 12.71
C GLU A 259 11.09 6.33 13.17
N GLU A 260 10.71 5.99 14.39
CA GLU A 260 10.79 4.64 14.88
C GLU A 260 9.48 3.92 14.55
N THR A 261 9.56 2.84 13.77
CA THR A 261 8.38 2.01 13.42
C THR A 261 8.26 0.87 14.41
N VAL A 262 7.12 0.77 15.09
CA VAL A 262 6.81 -0.28 16.06
C VAL A 262 5.55 -1.04 15.69
N ARG A 263 5.53 -2.34 16.00
CA ARG A 263 4.35 -3.19 15.83
C ARG A 263 3.62 -3.35 17.14
N LEU A 264 2.32 -3.08 17.12
CA LEU A 264 1.42 -3.31 18.24
C LEU A 264 0.28 -4.23 17.78
N GLY A 265 0.44 -5.54 17.98
CA GLY A 265 -0.44 -6.54 17.40
C GLY A 265 -0.36 -6.53 15.86
N ASP A 266 -1.48 -6.27 15.20
CA ASP A 266 -1.58 -6.13 13.75
C ASP A 266 -1.53 -4.67 13.26
N LEU A 267 -1.33 -3.71 14.16
CA LEU A 267 -1.12 -2.31 13.85
C LEU A 267 0.37 -2.00 13.72
N THR A 268 0.70 -1.10 12.80
CA THR A 268 2.01 -0.48 12.69
C THR A 268 1.90 0.97 13.11
N LEU A 269 2.67 1.39 14.12
CA LEU A 269 2.76 2.77 14.58
C LEU A 269 4.07 3.37 14.09
N ARG A 270 4.03 4.52 13.45
CA ARG A 270 5.21 5.34 13.14
C ARG A 270 5.31 6.41 14.22
N LEU A 271 6.26 6.22 15.11
CA LEU A 271 6.48 7.15 16.21
C LEU A 271 7.34 8.30 15.70
N SER A 272 6.78 9.50 15.61
CA SER A 272 7.55 10.71 15.32
C SER A 272 8.48 10.96 16.48
N ASP A 273 9.79 11.10 16.21
CA ASP A 273 10.77 11.44 17.25
C ASP A 273 10.41 12.81 17.83
N THR A 274 9.74 12.79 18.96
CA THR A 274 9.67 13.92 19.85
C THR A 274 11.03 14.05 20.54
N ALA A 275 12.08 14.41 19.79
CA ALA A 275 13.49 14.51 20.24
C ALA A 275 13.72 15.49 21.41
N GLY A 276 12.66 15.97 22.05
CA GLY A 276 12.69 16.59 23.37
C GLY A 276 12.70 15.60 24.54
N LEU A 277 12.63 14.27 24.31
CA LEU A 277 12.52 13.28 25.40
C LEU A 277 13.85 12.64 25.82
N ARG A 278 14.93 12.85 25.09
CA ARG A 278 16.27 12.55 25.60
C ARG A 278 16.78 13.79 26.33
N GLN A 279 16.82 13.72 27.67
CA GLN A 279 17.46 14.71 28.52
C GLN A 279 18.86 15.01 27.99
N SER A 280 19.03 16.18 27.35
CA SER A 280 20.32 16.83 27.18
C SER A 280 20.16 18.24 27.73
N ASP A 281 21.06 18.61 28.66
CA ASP A 281 21.15 19.90 29.35
C ASP A 281 21.61 21.05 28.42
N ASP A 282 21.01 21.20 27.21
CA ASP A 282 21.46 22.17 26.22
C ASP A 282 20.30 23.09 25.76
N PRO A 283 20.55 24.40 25.50
CA PRO A 283 19.56 25.46 25.28
C PRO A 283 18.75 25.35 23.95
N ILE A 284 18.55 24.14 23.40
CA ILE A 284 17.75 23.82 22.19
C ILE A 284 16.26 23.60 22.52
N GLU A 285 15.83 23.82 23.77
CA GLU A 285 14.43 23.62 24.21
C GLU A 285 13.37 24.40 23.40
N GLN A 286 13.71 25.57 22.88
CA GLN A 286 12.76 26.35 22.08
C GLN A 286 12.49 25.74 20.70
N ILE A 287 13.43 24.99 20.11
CA ILE A 287 13.27 24.28 18.85
C ILE A 287 12.43 22.98 19.06
N GLY A 288 12.51 22.37 20.24
CA GLY A 288 11.75 21.18 20.62
C GLY A 288 10.24 21.43 20.72
N VAL A 289 9.82 22.57 21.25
CA VAL A 289 8.40 22.93 21.41
C VAL A 289 7.71 23.14 20.06
N GLU A 290 8.38 23.79 19.11
CA GLU A 290 7.82 24.06 17.79
C GLU A 290 7.77 22.78 16.92
N ARG A 291 8.76 21.88 17.06
CA ARG A 291 8.73 20.54 16.42
C ARG A 291 7.65 19.64 17.01
N SER A 292 7.49 19.64 18.32
CA SER A 292 6.42 18.90 19.00
C SER A 292 5.03 19.38 18.57
N ARG A 293 4.86 20.69 18.36
CA ARG A 293 3.61 21.27 17.88
C ARG A 293 3.30 20.85 16.44
N ARG A 294 4.31 20.88 15.55
CA ARG A 294 4.17 20.41 14.16
C ARG A 294 3.90 18.90 14.09
N ALA A 295 4.57 18.09 14.91
CA ALA A 295 4.30 16.66 14.99
C ALA A 295 2.87 16.37 15.46
N LEU A 296 2.36 17.16 16.41
CA LEU A 296 0.96 17.08 16.82
C LEU A 296 -0.01 17.46 15.68
N GLU A 297 0.30 18.47 14.87
CA GLU A 297 -0.55 18.91 13.77
C GLU A 297 -0.64 17.87 12.62
N GLN A 298 0.39 17.06 12.45
CA GLN A 298 0.53 16.12 11.33
C GLN A 298 0.29 14.65 11.69
N CYS A 299 0.09 14.31 12.98
CA CYS A 299 -0.13 12.92 13.39
C CYS A 299 -1.57 12.46 13.17
N ASP A 300 -1.70 11.16 12.85
CA ASP A 300 -2.99 10.46 12.73
C ASP A 300 -3.54 10.07 14.10
N LEU A 301 -2.66 9.90 15.11
CA LEU A 301 -3.00 9.42 16.45
C LEU A 301 -2.17 10.14 17.52
N ILE A 302 -2.82 10.48 18.62
CA ILE A 302 -2.17 11.00 19.82
C ILE A 302 -2.32 9.97 20.96
N LEU A 303 -1.18 9.54 21.52
CA LEU A 303 -1.12 8.77 22.75
C LEU A 303 -0.77 9.71 23.90
N ALA A 304 -1.78 10.10 24.67
CA ALA A 304 -1.66 11.03 25.78
C ALA A 304 -1.43 10.26 27.10
N VAL A 305 -0.20 10.25 27.59
CA VAL A 305 0.21 9.47 28.78
C VAL A 305 0.11 10.29 30.04
N LEU A 306 -0.69 9.80 30.98
CA LEU A 306 -0.90 10.34 32.33
C LEU A 306 -0.42 9.36 33.39
N ASP A 307 0.04 9.85 34.51
CA ASP A 307 0.41 9.04 35.68
C ASP A 307 -0.83 8.87 36.59
N GLU A 308 -1.42 7.67 36.60
CA GLU A 308 -2.62 7.39 37.41
C GLU A 308 -2.37 7.46 38.92
N SER A 309 -1.10 7.34 39.35
CA SER A 309 -0.72 7.32 40.79
C SER A 309 -0.62 8.70 41.43
N ARG A 310 -0.90 9.79 40.69
CA ARG A 310 -0.89 11.17 41.20
C ARG A 310 -2.02 12.02 40.59
N PRO A 311 -2.42 13.13 41.24
CA PRO A 311 -3.35 14.12 40.66
C PRO A 311 -2.76 14.76 39.38
N LEU A 312 -3.65 15.31 38.54
CA LEU A 312 -3.23 16.06 37.35
C LEU A 312 -2.41 17.29 37.72
N THR A 313 -1.30 17.49 37.02
CA THR A 313 -0.50 18.71 37.13
C THR A 313 -1.19 19.90 36.45
N PRO A 314 -0.81 21.15 36.78
CA PRO A 314 -1.29 22.34 36.07
C PRO A 314 -0.99 22.27 34.56
N GLU A 315 0.19 21.79 34.15
CA GLU A 315 0.58 21.58 32.75
C GLU A 315 -0.36 20.59 32.04
N GLU A 316 -0.71 19.46 32.68
CA GLU A 316 -1.62 18.46 32.11
C GLU A 316 -3.03 19.05 31.94
N ARG A 317 -3.50 19.86 32.85
CA ARG A 317 -4.78 20.56 32.74
C ARG A 317 -4.80 21.58 31.58
N GLU A 318 -3.66 22.15 31.23
CA GLU A 318 -3.53 23.13 30.15
C GLU A 318 -3.57 22.48 28.75
N TRP A 319 -2.89 21.32 28.54
CA TRP A 319 -2.86 20.72 27.23
C TRP A 319 -3.99 19.70 26.95
N LEU A 320 -4.59 19.10 27.97
CA LEU A 320 -5.69 18.13 27.81
C LEU A 320 -6.85 18.64 26.92
N PRO A 321 -7.33 19.89 27.04
CA PRO A 321 -8.38 20.41 26.17
C PRO A 321 -8.02 20.41 24.67
N GLN A 322 -6.72 20.42 24.33
CA GLN A 322 -6.24 20.41 22.95
C GLN A 322 -6.47 19.04 22.25
N LEU A 323 -6.84 18.00 22.99
CA LEU A 323 -7.20 16.68 22.44
C LEU A 323 -8.62 16.66 21.85
N SER A 324 -9.44 17.65 22.17
CA SER A 324 -10.84 17.68 21.71
C SER A 324 -10.93 17.71 20.19
N GLY A 325 -11.74 16.79 19.63
CA GLY A 325 -11.91 16.65 18.17
C GLY A 325 -10.75 15.97 17.43
N ARG A 326 -9.74 15.46 18.15
CA ARG A 326 -8.61 14.72 17.57
C ARG A 326 -8.70 13.22 17.86
N ALA A 327 -8.06 12.43 17.03
CA ALA A 327 -7.89 11.01 17.28
C ALA A 327 -6.87 10.81 18.40
N ALA A 328 -7.35 10.67 19.64
CA ALA A 328 -6.52 10.59 20.83
C ALA A 328 -6.95 9.44 21.75
N VAL A 329 -5.95 8.71 22.27
CA VAL A 329 -6.13 7.73 23.34
C VAL A 329 -5.42 8.24 24.59
N VAL A 330 -6.16 8.39 25.69
CA VAL A 330 -5.58 8.71 26.99
C VAL A 330 -5.11 7.42 27.66
N ILE A 331 -3.85 7.38 28.03
CA ILE A 331 -3.21 6.25 28.68
C ILE A 331 -2.97 6.58 30.14
N TYR A 332 -3.72 5.93 31.02
CA TYR A 332 -3.47 5.94 32.47
C TYR A 332 -2.36 4.93 32.77
N ASN A 333 -1.14 5.42 32.86
CA ASN A 333 0.04 4.58 33.14
C ASN A 333 0.26 4.42 34.65
N LYS A 334 1.09 3.42 35.01
CA LYS A 334 1.42 3.02 36.38
C LYS A 334 0.24 2.40 37.14
N GLN A 335 -0.58 1.64 36.44
CA GLN A 335 -1.69 0.85 37.04
C GLN A 335 -1.23 -0.11 38.14
N ASP A 336 0.06 -0.42 38.23
CA ASP A 336 0.70 -1.19 39.30
C ASP A 336 0.79 -0.44 40.63
N LEU A 337 0.52 0.88 40.63
CA LEU A 337 0.53 1.74 41.81
C LEU A 337 -0.92 2.11 42.20
N PRO A 338 -1.16 2.50 43.49
CA PRO A 338 -2.48 2.97 43.90
C PRO A 338 -2.93 4.19 43.09
N PRO A 339 -4.19 4.20 42.54
CA PRO A 339 -4.70 5.32 41.77
C PRO A 339 -4.94 6.55 42.66
N ALA A 340 -4.55 7.74 42.16
CA ALA A 340 -4.76 9.00 42.84
C ALA A 340 -5.58 10.02 42.03
N LEU A 341 -5.87 9.73 40.72
CA LEU A 341 -6.78 10.55 39.92
C LEU A 341 -8.22 10.45 40.46
N THR A 342 -8.83 11.60 40.67
CA THR A 342 -10.23 11.67 41.15
C THR A 342 -11.23 11.30 40.06
N ALA A 343 -12.44 10.91 40.45
CA ALA A 343 -13.53 10.65 39.49
C ALA A 343 -13.90 11.90 38.67
N GLU A 344 -13.78 13.09 39.25
CA GLU A 344 -13.99 14.36 38.56
C GLU A 344 -12.96 14.63 37.49
N GLU A 345 -11.66 14.37 37.80
CA GLU A 345 -10.59 14.49 36.83
C GLU A 345 -10.77 13.49 35.67
N LYS A 346 -11.08 12.22 35.93
CA LYS A 346 -11.38 11.22 34.91
C LYS A 346 -12.58 11.61 34.05
N SER A 347 -13.63 12.18 34.63
CA SER A 347 -14.79 12.68 33.90
C SER A 347 -14.44 13.86 32.99
N ALA A 348 -13.60 14.79 33.45
CA ALA A 348 -13.14 15.91 32.66
C ALA A 348 -12.26 15.45 31.48
N ILE A 349 -11.40 14.45 31.68
CA ILE A 349 -10.60 13.83 30.62
C ILE A 349 -11.50 13.15 29.59
N ALA A 350 -12.48 12.36 30.03
CA ALA A 350 -13.42 11.66 29.13
C ALA A 350 -14.28 12.61 28.28
N ALA A 351 -14.51 13.84 28.75
CA ALA A 351 -15.23 14.87 27.98
C ALA A 351 -14.43 15.38 26.77
N VAL A 352 -13.10 15.36 26.82
CA VAL A 352 -12.22 15.83 25.73
C VAL A 352 -11.65 14.68 24.91
N ALA A 353 -11.42 13.52 25.51
CA ALA A 353 -10.92 12.31 24.86
C ALA A 353 -11.68 11.08 25.40
N PRO A 354 -12.75 10.63 24.73
CA PRO A 354 -13.66 9.60 25.25
C PRO A 354 -13.04 8.21 25.35
N VAL A 355 -11.93 7.97 24.65
CA VAL A 355 -11.24 6.67 24.66
C VAL A 355 -10.02 6.74 25.56
N SER A 356 -10.03 5.89 26.59
CA SER A 356 -8.91 5.79 27.53
C SER A 356 -8.64 4.33 27.92
N VAL A 357 -7.39 4.05 28.33
CA VAL A 357 -6.94 2.73 28.73
C VAL A 357 -5.98 2.84 29.91
N SER A 358 -6.07 1.91 30.86
CA SER A 358 -5.13 1.81 31.98
C SER A 358 -4.07 0.74 31.65
N ILE A 359 -2.79 1.10 31.81
CA ILE A 359 -1.64 0.20 31.56
C ILE A 359 -0.63 0.28 32.68
N SER A 360 0.24 -0.72 32.78
CA SER A 360 1.53 -0.58 33.42
C SER A 360 2.64 -0.80 32.39
N ALA A 361 3.24 0.28 31.93
CA ALA A 361 4.34 0.18 30.99
C ALA A 361 5.57 -0.56 31.57
N ALA A 362 5.75 -0.49 32.91
CA ALA A 362 6.81 -1.20 33.61
C ALA A 362 6.56 -2.71 33.69
N ALA A 363 5.30 -3.12 33.94
CA ALA A 363 4.92 -4.52 34.01
C ALA A 363 4.56 -5.15 32.63
N GLY A 364 4.40 -4.31 31.61
CA GLY A 364 4.03 -4.74 30.25
C GLY A 364 2.56 -5.23 30.12
N THR A 365 1.66 -4.70 30.95
CA THR A 365 0.23 -5.05 30.96
C THR A 365 -0.61 -3.95 30.29
N GLY A 366 -1.80 -4.34 29.74
CA GLY A 366 -2.75 -3.43 29.12
C GLY A 366 -2.51 -3.15 27.64
N LEU A 367 -1.58 -3.88 26.97
CA LEU A 367 -1.26 -3.65 25.55
C LEU A 367 -2.38 -4.12 24.59
N ALA A 368 -3.11 -5.17 24.95
CA ALA A 368 -4.23 -5.64 24.12
C ALA A 368 -5.38 -4.60 24.12
N GLU A 369 -5.69 -4.05 25.29
CA GLU A 369 -6.66 -2.98 25.47
C GLU A 369 -6.23 -1.70 24.76
N LEU A 370 -4.93 -1.37 24.80
CA LEU A 370 -4.37 -0.23 24.05
C LEU A 370 -4.53 -0.44 22.54
N THR A 371 -4.26 -1.65 22.04
CA THR A 371 -4.44 -1.96 20.62
C THR A 371 -5.87 -1.73 20.16
N GLU A 372 -6.85 -2.20 20.94
CA GLU A 372 -8.26 -2.04 20.62
C GLU A 372 -8.71 -0.59 20.73
N ALA A 373 -8.26 0.15 21.76
CA ALA A 373 -8.52 1.58 21.90
C ALA A 373 -7.98 2.38 20.69
N ILE A 374 -6.79 2.05 20.21
CA ILE A 374 -6.22 2.66 19.00
C ILE A 374 -7.10 2.38 17.79
N ARG A 375 -7.49 1.11 17.54
CA ARG A 375 -8.38 0.77 16.42
C ARG A 375 -9.67 1.56 16.44
N GLN A 376 -10.27 1.69 17.60
CA GLN A 376 -11.51 2.44 17.79
C GLN A 376 -11.33 3.91 17.38
N VAL A 377 -10.26 4.56 17.87
CA VAL A 377 -10.03 6.00 17.67
C VAL A 377 -9.67 6.31 16.21
N VAL A 378 -8.88 5.46 15.55
CA VAL A 378 -8.48 5.68 14.14
C VAL A 378 -9.49 5.09 13.14
N GLY A 379 -10.62 4.55 13.62
CA GLY A 379 -11.70 4.05 12.76
C GLY A 379 -11.39 2.71 12.07
N LEU A 380 -10.47 1.90 12.62
CA LEU A 380 -10.10 0.60 12.07
C LEU A 380 -10.82 -0.59 12.71
N SER A 381 -11.75 -0.37 13.67
CA SER A 381 -12.46 -1.47 14.36
C SER A 381 -13.28 -2.36 13.43
N HIS A 382 -13.77 -1.82 12.32
CA HIS A 382 -14.56 -2.55 11.30
C HIS A 382 -13.87 -2.55 9.93
N PHE A 383 -12.56 -2.32 9.90
CA PHE A 383 -11.80 -2.34 8.66
C PHE A 383 -11.75 -3.76 8.08
N ASP A 384 -12.27 -3.92 6.86
CA ASP A 384 -12.16 -5.16 6.08
C ASP A 384 -10.99 -5.02 5.09
N PRO A 385 -9.87 -5.70 5.33
CA PRO A 385 -8.71 -5.63 4.45
C PRO A 385 -8.94 -6.27 3.08
N THR A 386 -10.04 -7.05 2.90
CA THR A 386 -10.36 -7.68 1.60
C THR A 386 -11.30 -6.83 0.75
N ALA A 387 -11.87 -5.76 1.32
CA ALA A 387 -12.72 -4.83 0.59
C ALA A 387 -11.90 -4.01 -0.44
N ALA A 388 -12.62 -3.39 -1.38
CA ALA A 388 -12.02 -2.43 -2.29
C ALA A 388 -11.57 -1.17 -1.53
N ILE A 389 -10.27 -0.87 -1.57
CA ILE A 389 -9.63 0.22 -0.84
C ILE A 389 -8.75 1.01 -1.81
N ILE A 390 -8.72 2.32 -1.64
CA ILE A 390 -7.77 3.19 -2.35
C ILE A 390 -6.40 3.08 -1.67
N ALA A 391 -5.38 2.68 -2.42
CA ALA A 391 -4.04 2.41 -1.91
C ALA A 391 -3.01 3.51 -2.20
N ASN A 392 -3.18 4.31 -3.27
CA ASN A 392 -2.21 5.32 -3.68
C ASN A 392 -2.88 6.62 -4.17
N ALA A 393 -2.08 7.70 -4.26
CA ALA A 393 -2.55 9.04 -4.63
C ALA A 393 -3.17 9.07 -6.04
N ARG A 394 -2.61 8.33 -7.01
CA ARG A 394 -3.16 8.25 -8.38
C ARG A 394 -4.59 7.71 -8.38
N GLN A 395 -4.83 6.62 -7.61
CA GLN A 395 -6.17 6.04 -7.47
C GLN A 395 -7.13 7.03 -6.83
N LEU A 396 -6.70 7.74 -5.79
CA LEU A 396 -7.49 8.78 -5.13
C LEU A 396 -7.85 9.91 -6.10
N GLU A 397 -6.87 10.43 -6.86
CA GLU A 397 -7.10 11.49 -7.85
C GLU A 397 -8.15 11.08 -8.88
N CYS A 398 -8.08 9.85 -9.40
CA CYS A 398 -9.06 9.34 -10.35
C CYS A 398 -10.46 9.22 -9.73
N ILE A 399 -10.59 8.70 -8.50
CA ILE A 399 -11.88 8.59 -7.81
C ILE A 399 -12.45 9.97 -7.49
N THR A 400 -11.65 10.90 -6.99
CA THR A 400 -12.07 12.27 -6.68
C THR A 400 -12.52 13.00 -7.93
N ALA A 401 -11.79 12.87 -9.06
CA ALA A 401 -12.18 13.43 -10.34
C ALA A 401 -13.50 12.85 -10.85
N ALA A 402 -13.63 11.51 -10.84
CA ALA A 402 -14.85 10.84 -11.28
C ALA A 402 -16.06 11.27 -10.43
N ARG A 403 -15.90 11.32 -9.12
CA ARG A 403 -16.95 11.71 -8.18
C ARG A 403 -17.38 13.17 -8.39
N ARG A 404 -16.44 14.08 -8.62
CA ARG A 404 -16.74 15.49 -8.92
C ARG A 404 -17.59 15.62 -10.18
N SER A 405 -17.14 15.04 -11.30
CA SER A 405 -17.89 15.10 -12.57
C SER A 405 -19.26 14.40 -12.45
N LEU A 406 -19.35 13.27 -11.73
CA LEU A 406 -20.63 12.61 -11.48
C LEU A 406 -21.60 13.51 -10.70
N ARG A 407 -21.13 14.21 -9.68
CA ARG A 407 -21.97 15.15 -8.89
C ARG A 407 -22.43 16.33 -9.72
N GLU A 408 -21.57 16.91 -10.56
CA GLU A 408 -21.93 17.94 -11.52
C GLU A 408 -23.04 17.45 -12.46
N GLY A 409 -22.95 16.19 -12.96
CA GLY A 409 -24.00 15.58 -13.78
C GLY A 409 -25.30 15.34 -13.02
N ILE A 410 -25.26 14.92 -11.75
CA ILE A 410 -26.44 14.77 -10.89
C ILE A 410 -27.08 16.12 -10.63
N GLU A 411 -26.32 17.15 -10.32
CA GLU A 411 -26.80 18.51 -10.09
C GLU A 411 -27.48 19.09 -11.35
N ALA A 412 -26.86 18.90 -12.54
CA ALA A 412 -27.44 19.29 -13.82
C ALA A 412 -28.77 18.57 -14.09
N LEU A 413 -28.85 17.26 -13.85
CA LEU A 413 -30.08 16.48 -14.01
C LEU A 413 -31.19 16.99 -13.07
N VAL A 414 -30.89 17.27 -11.81
CA VAL A 414 -31.84 17.79 -10.82
C VAL A 414 -32.29 19.21 -11.16
N ALA A 415 -31.41 20.05 -11.74
CA ALA A 415 -31.73 21.38 -12.20
C ALA A 415 -32.60 21.41 -13.49
N GLY A 416 -32.77 20.24 -14.13
CA GLY A 416 -33.53 20.15 -15.41
C GLY A 416 -32.75 20.62 -16.63
N GLU A 417 -31.41 20.58 -16.56
CA GLU A 417 -30.55 20.85 -17.71
C GLU A 417 -30.73 19.80 -18.81
N THR A 418 -30.20 20.08 -20.00
CA THR A 418 -30.30 19.15 -21.13
C THR A 418 -29.56 17.84 -20.87
N LEU A 419 -30.10 16.74 -21.42
CA LEU A 419 -29.44 15.42 -21.27
C LEU A 419 -28.05 15.39 -21.91
N ASP A 420 -27.76 16.19 -22.93
CA ASP A 420 -26.44 16.37 -23.50
C ASP A 420 -25.43 16.87 -22.43
N ALA A 421 -25.82 17.91 -21.67
CA ALA A 421 -24.97 18.45 -20.61
C ALA A 421 -24.70 17.40 -19.51
N VAL A 422 -25.73 16.63 -19.15
CA VAL A 422 -25.59 15.50 -18.20
C VAL A 422 -24.64 14.45 -18.76
N SER A 423 -24.79 14.05 -20.04
CA SER A 423 -23.96 13.01 -20.68
C SER A 423 -22.47 13.37 -20.64
N VAL A 424 -22.12 14.63 -20.96
CA VAL A 424 -20.72 15.10 -20.90
C VAL A 424 -20.10 14.89 -19.52
N CYS A 425 -20.83 15.20 -18.44
CA CYS A 425 -20.33 14.99 -17.07
C CYS A 425 -20.18 13.50 -16.76
N LEU A 426 -21.11 12.66 -17.20
CA LEU A 426 -21.04 11.19 -16.98
C LEU A 426 -19.89 10.56 -17.77
N GLU A 427 -19.64 11.01 -19.00
CA GLU A 427 -18.50 10.56 -19.81
C GLU A 427 -17.17 10.89 -19.14
N GLN A 428 -17.01 12.11 -18.62
CA GLN A 428 -15.81 12.50 -17.88
C GLN A 428 -15.61 11.65 -16.62
N ALA A 429 -16.70 11.36 -15.90
CA ALA A 429 -16.65 10.48 -14.74
C ALA A 429 -16.22 9.04 -15.12
N ALA A 430 -16.80 8.49 -16.20
CA ALA A 430 -16.44 7.17 -16.71
C ALA A 430 -14.98 7.12 -17.17
N ASP A 431 -14.50 8.15 -17.87
CA ASP A 431 -13.11 8.24 -18.34
C ASP A 431 -12.09 8.26 -17.20
N ALA A 432 -12.38 8.97 -16.11
CA ALA A 432 -11.54 8.97 -14.91
C ALA A 432 -11.46 7.56 -14.28
N LEU A 433 -12.59 6.82 -14.22
CA LEU A 433 -12.64 5.46 -13.71
C LEU A 433 -11.89 4.47 -14.64
N LEU A 434 -12.03 4.61 -15.95
CA LEU A 434 -11.30 3.79 -16.93
C LEU A 434 -9.80 4.07 -16.90
N THR A 435 -9.40 5.31 -16.60
CA THR A 435 -8.00 5.69 -16.38
C THR A 435 -7.44 5.01 -15.13
N LEU A 436 -8.22 4.94 -14.03
CA LEU A 436 -7.83 4.22 -12.82
C LEU A 436 -7.54 2.75 -13.11
N THR A 437 -8.41 2.08 -13.87
CA THR A 437 -8.26 0.64 -14.18
C THR A 437 -7.14 0.33 -15.19
N GLY A 438 -6.58 1.36 -15.83
CA GLY A 438 -5.56 1.23 -16.87
C GLY A 438 -6.11 1.08 -18.29
N ARG A 439 -7.43 0.96 -18.48
CA ARG A 439 -8.04 0.82 -19.84
C ARG A 439 -7.84 2.07 -20.70
N ARG A 440 -7.75 3.26 -20.08
CA ARG A 440 -7.47 4.56 -20.75
C ARG A 440 -6.29 5.31 -20.12
N ALA A 441 -5.41 4.62 -19.39
CA ALA A 441 -4.23 5.24 -18.82
C ALA A 441 -3.25 5.65 -19.93
N SER A 442 -2.67 6.86 -19.82
CA SER A 442 -1.60 7.29 -20.71
C SER A 442 -0.32 6.48 -20.48
N ALA A 443 0.54 6.40 -21.50
CA ALA A 443 1.85 5.75 -21.36
C ALA A 443 2.67 6.39 -20.23
N GLU A 444 2.62 7.71 -20.08
CA GLU A 444 3.31 8.44 -19.02
C GLU A 444 2.82 8.06 -17.61
N ALA A 445 1.49 7.87 -17.45
CA ALA A 445 0.92 7.42 -16.16
C ALA A 445 1.37 6.00 -15.82
N ILE A 446 1.44 5.12 -16.81
CA ILE A 446 1.94 3.75 -16.66
C ILE A 446 3.43 3.80 -16.30
N ASP A 447 4.26 4.54 -17.03
CA ASP A 447 5.70 4.66 -16.77
C ASP A 447 5.97 5.14 -15.35
N LYS A 448 5.24 6.14 -14.87
CA LYS A 448 5.36 6.68 -13.51
C LYS A 448 5.05 5.66 -12.40
N VAL A 449 4.12 4.74 -12.65
CA VAL A 449 3.86 3.62 -11.71
C VAL A 449 5.07 2.71 -11.62
N PHE A 450 5.69 2.38 -12.76
CA PHE A 450 6.81 1.44 -12.80
C PHE A 450 8.15 2.02 -12.34
N GLU A 451 8.34 3.35 -12.31
CA GLU A 451 9.51 4.00 -11.69
C GLU A 451 9.69 3.65 -10.20
N GLN A 452 8.62 3.26 -9.51
CA GLN A 452 8.66 2.89 -8.10
C GLN A 452 9.06 1.42 -7.84
N PHE A 453 9.23 0.63 -8.89
CA PHE A 453 9.58 -0.78 -8.78
C PHE A 453 11.09 -1.00 -8.66
N CYS A 454 11.47 -2.13 -8.07
CA CYS A 454 12.84 -2.61 -8.09
C CYS A 454 13.15 -3.33 -9.42
N VAL A 455 14.44 -3.36 -9.80
CA VAL A 455 14.92 -4.21 -10.88
C VAL A 455 14.70 -5.68 -10.52
N GLY A 456 14.16 -6.47 -11.45
CA GLY A 456 13.86 -7.89 -11.23
C GLY A 456 12.38 -8.19 -10.93
N LYS A 457 11.53 -7.13 -10.87
CA LYS A 457 10.07 -7.21 -10.71
C LYS A 457 9.31 -6.65 -11.90
#